data_15a3362abd9e31b219cb77cac30961de
#
_entry.id   15a3362abd9e31b219cb77cac30961de
#
_cell.length_a   1.000
_cell.length_b   1.000
_cell.length_c   1.000
_cell.angle_alpha   90.00
_cell.angle_beta   90.00
_cell.angle_gamma   90.00
#
_symmetry.space_group_name_H-M   'P 1'
#
loop_
_entity.id
_entity.type
_entity.pdbx_description
1 polymer ?
#
loop_
_entity_poly.entity_id
_entity_poly.type
_entity_poly.pdbx_seq_one_letter_code
_entity_poly.pdbx_strand_id
1 'polypeptide(L)'
;MLTRDQEYAATIFRQVSGVKKDKDEGKKSADYADSYGSMAHKLPVLIRSAGLAQALSFVEARGKQPHKDLLNHLAKVVLNGSADGGQLAEKSRDTEQLSEYMYLTHAAIAALVWYKRFAQSVLDVDASDATSDEFEVE
;
A
#
# COMPACT_ATOMS: atom_id res chain seq x y z
N MET A 1 5.44 -25.87 -1.97
CA MET A 1 4.31 -24.91 -1.92
C MET A 1 4.67 -23.74 -1.02
N LEU A 2 4.40 -22.51 -1.49
CA LEU A 2 4.70 -21.33 -0.70
C LEU A 2 3.55 -21.01 0.24
N THR A 3 3.89 -20.46 1.40
CA THR A 3 2.86 -19.91 2.29
C THR A 3 2.34 -18.61 1.69
N ARG A 4 1.18 -18.15 2.20
CA ARG A 4 0.65 -16.85 1.78
C ARG A 4 1.68 -15.75 2.00
N ASP A 5 2.36 -15.79 3.14
CA ASP A 5 3.33 -14.77 3.48
C ASP A 5 4.50 -14.76 2.50
N GLN A 6 4.96 -15.93 2.09
CA GLN A 6 6.01 -16.03 1.09
C GLN A 6 5.56 -15.49 -0.26
N GLU A 7 4.32 -15.78 -0.65
CA GLU A 7 3.78 -15.27 -1.91
C GLU A 7 3.65 -13.75 -1.88
N TYR A 8 3.21 -13.22 -0.74
CA TYR A 8 3.13 -11.77 -0.57
C TYR A 8 4.53 -11.16 -0.72
N ALA A 9 5.50 -11.72 -0.01
CA ALA A 9 6.86 -11.20 -0.05
C ALA A 9 7.41 -11.17 -1.47
N ALA A 10 7.23 -12.26 -2.21
CA ALA A 10 7.77 -12.36 -3.57
C ALA A 10 7.10 -11.36 -4.51
N THR A 11 5.78 -11.27 -4.46
CA THR A 11 5.04 -10.37 -5.33
C THR A 11 5.37 -8.91 -5.01
N ILE A 12 5.36 -8.58 -3.73
CA ILE A 12 5.59 -7.20 -3.30
C ILE A 12 7.02 -6.78 -3.60
N PHE A 13 7.98 -7.70 -3.42
CA PHE A 13 9.36 -7.39 -3.77
C PHE A 13 9.47 -6.98 -5.25
N ARG A 14 8.79 -7.71 -6.14
CA ARG A 14 8.81 -7.36 -7.56
C ARG A 14 8.18 -6.00 -7.82
N GLN A 15 7.08 -5.69 -7.13
CA GLN A 15 6.40 -4.40 -7.29
C GLN A 15 7.29 -3.24 -6.85
N VAL A 16 7.87 -3.36 -5.65
CA VAL A 16 8.70 -2.29 -5.09
C VAL A 16 10.00 -2.17 -5.89
N SER A 17 10.56 -3.29 -6.31
CA SER A 17 11.75 -3.27 -7.17
C SER A 17 11.47 -2.56 -8.48
N GLY A 18 10.25 -2.70 -9.00
CA GLY A 18 9.83 -1.98 -10.20
C GLY A 18 9.81 -0.46 -9.99
N VAL A 19 9.37 -0.02 -8.81
CA VAL A 19 9.41 1.41 -8.47
C VAL A 19 10.85 1.90 -8.42
N LYS A 20 11.73 1.13 -7.82
CA LYS A 20 13.14 1.47 -7.74
C LYS A 20 13.78 1.55 -9.12
N LYS A 21 13.46 0.59 -9.97
CA LYS A 21 13.99 0.56 -11.32
C LYS A 21 13.52 1.77 -12.11
N ASP A 22 12.24 2.13 -12.00
CA ASP A 22 11.72 3.29 -12.69
C ASP A 22 12.39 4.57 -12.22
N LYS A 23 12.66 4.67 -10.93
CA LYS A 23 13.39 5.82 -10.41
C LYS A 23 14.81 5.87 -10.96
N ASP A 24 15.51 4.73 -10.95
CA ASP A 24 16.90 4.68 -11.41
C ASP A 24 17.02 4.97 -12.90
N GLU A 25 15.99 4.60 -13.67
CA GLU A 25 15.98 4.85 -15.11
C GLU A 25 15.39 6.20 -15.50
N GLY A 26 15.04 7.01 -14.51
CA GLY A 26 14.50 8.33 -14.75
C GLY A 26 13.04 8.38 -15.15
N LYS A 27 12.34 7.25 -15.12
CA LYS A 27 10.91 7.21 -15.46
C LYS A 27 10.03 7.77 -14.35
N LYS A 28 10.51 7.69 -13.12
CA LYS A 28 9.83 8.25 -11.96
C LYS A 28 10.82 9.09 -11.17
N SER A 29 10.33 10.13 -10.53
CA SER A 29 11.17 11.02 -9.76
C SER A 29 11.53 10.38 -8.41
N ALA A 30 12.54 10.97 -7.76
CA ALA A 30 12.87 10.60 -6.38
C ALA A 30 11.68 10.89 -5.47
N ASP A 31 10.97 12.00 -5.72
CA ASP A 31 9.80 12.34 -4.91
C ASP A 31 8.70 11.31 -5.05
N TYR A 32 8.53 10.75 -6.24
CA TYR A 32 7.54 9.67 -6.43
C TYR A 32 7.87 8.48 -5.54
N ALA A 33 9.13 8.04 -5.59
CA ALA A 33 9.54 6.88 -4.81
C ALA A 33 9.43 7.15 -3.30
N ASP A 34 9.81 8.36 -2.88
CA ASP A 34 9.70 8.74 -1.48
C ASP A 34 8.25 8.76 -1.02
N SER A 35 7.36 9.28 -1.84
CA SER A 35 5.93 9.31 -1.48
C SER A 35 5.32 7.93 -1.43
N TYR A 36 5.71 7.06 -2.37
CA TYR A 36 5.26 5.67 -2.37
C TYR A 36 5.70 4.98 -1.07
N GLY A 37 6.99 5.13 -0.73
CA GLY A 37 7.52 4.50 0.47
C GLY A 37 6.94 5.07 1.76
N SER A 38 6.77 6.39 1.80
CA SER A 38 6.17 7.03 2.98
C SER A 38 4.76 6.53 3.22
N MET A 39 3.97 6.37 2.16
CA MET A 39 2.62 5.86 2.31
C MET A 39 2.64 4.41 2.78
N ALA A 40 3.62 3.63 2.34
CA ALA A 40 3.75 2.25 2.81
C ALA A 40 3.94 2.19 4.34
N HIS A 41 4.62 3.18 4.91
CA HIS A 41 4.79 3.26 6.36
C HIS A 41 3.54 3.80 7.06
N LYS A 42 2.83 4.71 6.45
CA LYS A 42 1.68 5.37 7.06
C LYS A 42 0.38 4.58 6.98
N LEU A 43 0.18 3.87 5.88
CA LEU A 43 -1.09 3.22 5.64
C LEU A 43 -1.48 2.21 6.71
N PRO A 44 -0.56 1.36 7.21
CA PRO A 44 -0.96 0.43 8.27
C PRO A 44 -1.46 1.14 9.53
N VAL A 45 -0.82 2.24 9.89
CA VAL A 45 -1.25 3.01 11.05
C VAL A 45 -2.64 3.59 10.82
N LEU A 46 -2.87 4.12 9.63
CA LEU A 46 -4.16 4.68 9.28
C LEU A 46 -5.26 3.63 9.31
N ILE A 47 -4.96 2.43 8.79
CA ILE A 47 -5.93 1.33 8.81
C ILE A 47 -6.27 0.95 10.25
N ARG A 48 -5.27 0.86 11.12
CA ARG A 48 -5.51 0.48 12.51
C ARG A 48 -6.32 1.54 13.26
N SER A 49 -6.12 2.81 12.94
CA SER A 49 -6.80 3.86 13.68
C SER A 49 -8.17 4.21 13.11
N ALA A 50 -8.36 4.09 11.80
CA ALA A 50 -9.60 4.52 11.15
C ALA A 50 -10.39 3.40 10.50
N GLY A 51 -9.80 2.21 10.38
CA GLY A 51 -10.42 1.10 9.68
C GLY A 51 -10.07 1.10 8.20
N LEU A 52 -10.19 -0.08 7.57
CA LEU A 52 -9.75 -0.26 6.20
C LEU A 52 -10.52 0.63 5.22
N ALA A 53 -11.84 0.64 5.32
CA ALA A 53 -12.66 1.38 4.35
C ALA A 53 -12.35 2.87 4.40
N GLN A 54 -12.26 3.42 5.60
CA GLN A 54 -12.00 4.84 5.74
C GLN A 54 -10.59 5.20 5.31
N ALA A 55 -9.62 4.35 5.65
CA ALA A 55 -8.23 4.59 5.28
C ALA A 55 -8.06 4.63 3.76
N LEU A 56 -8.65 3.66 3.06
CA LEU A 56 -8.53 3.61 1.60
C LEU A 56 -9.23 4.78 0.95
N SER A 57 -10.39 5.16 1.46
CA SER A 57 -11.12 6.31 0.93
C SER A 57 -10.34 7.60 1.11
N PHE A 58 -9.69 7.75 2.26
CA PHE A 58 -8.88 8.93 2.52
C PHE A 58 -7.72 9.04 1.51
N VAL A 59 -7.03 7.95 1.28
CA VAL A 59 -5.90 7.96 0.36
C VAL A 59 -6.36 8.23 -1.07
N GLU A 60 -7.48 7.63 -1.48
CA GLU A 60 -8.04 7.88 -2.81
C GLU A 60 -8.40 9.35 -2.99
N ALA A 61 -8.97 9.95 -1.96
CA ALA A 61 -9.42 11.33 -2.05
C ALA A 61 -8.26 12.30 -2.20
N ARG A 62 -7.09 11.96 -1.66
CA ARG A 62 -5.90 12.80 -1.81
C ARG A 62 -5.40 12.80 -3.25
N GLY A 63 -5.59 11.72 -3.96
CA GLY A 63 -5.36 11.67 -5.40
C GLY A 63 -3.92 11.70 -5.88
N LYS A 64 -2.93 11.54 -5.01
CA LYS A 64 -1.53 11.54 -5.44
C LYS A 64 -1.22 10.24 -6.16
N GLN A 65 -0.51 10.35 -7.28
CA GLN A 65 -0.26 9.18 -8.12
C GLN A 65 0.53 8.07 -7.42
N PRO A 66 1.63 8.38 -6.68
CA PRO A 66 2.34 7.29 -6.00
C PRO A 66 1.47 6.57 -4.97
N HIS A 67 0.55 7.27 -4.33
CA HIS A 67 -0.36 6.66 -3.37
C HIS A 67 -1.38 5.78 -4.08
N LYS A 68 -1.90 6.23 -5.22
CA LYS A 68 -2.82 5.42 -6.01
C LYS A 68 -2.13 4.17 -6.53
N ASP A 69 -0.89 4.30 -6.95
CA ASP A 69 -0.14 3.15 -7.44
C ASP A 69 0.12 2.14 -6.33
N LEU A 70 0.40 2.61 -5.12
CA LEU A 70 0.53 1.71 -3.99
C LEU A 70 -0.78 0.95 -3.73
N LEU A 71 -1.91 1.66 -3.77
CA LEU A 71 -3.20 1.00 -3.59
C LEU A 71 -3.49 0.00 -4.70
N ASN A 72 -3.10 0.30 -5.93
CA ASN A 72 -3.25 -0.65 -7.04
C ASN A 72 -2.40 -1.90 -6.79
N HIS A 73 -1.18 -1.71 -6.35
CA HIS A 73 -0.30 -2.83 -6.03
C HIS A 73 -0.88 -3.67 -4.89
N LEU A 74 -1.36 -3.01 -3.85
CA LEU A 74 -1.94 -3.69 -2.70
C LEU A 74 -3.17 -4.51 -3.12
N ALA A 75 -4.02 -3.93 -3.97
CA ALA A 75 -5.21 -4.62 -4.43
C ALA A 75 -4.87 -5.90 -5.18
N LYS A 76 -3.81 -5.85 -6.00
CA LYS A 76 -3.38 -7.04 -6.74
C LYS A 76 -2.92 -8.15 -5.81
N VAL A 77 -2.35 -7.80 -4.68
CA VAL A 77 -1.90 -8.79 -3.70
C VAL A 77 -3.08 -9.34 -2.92
N VAL A 78 -3.95 -8.47 -2.42
CA VAL A 78 -5.04 -8.88 -1.53
C VAL A 78 -6.18 -9.53 -2.29
N LEU A 79 -6.53 -8.99 -3.46
CA LEU A 79 -7.66 -9.49 -4.26
C LEU A 79 -7.21 -10.38 -5.42
N ASN A 80 -5.92 -10.47 -5.63
CA ASN A 80 -5.28 -11.24 -6.71
C ASN A 80 -5.51 -10.63 -8.09
N GLY A 81 -4.59 -10.93 -8.97
CA GLY A 81 -4.75 -10.71 -10.38
C GLY A 81 -4.75 -9.26 -10.79
N SER A 82 -5.77 -8.87 -11.51
CA SER A 82 -5.80 -7.57 -12.17
C SER A 82 -6.60 -6.52 -11.41
N ALA A 83 -6.95 -6.78 -10.15
CA ALA A 83 -7.70 -5.81 -9.36
C ALA A 83 -6.89 -4.52 -9.14
N ASP A 84 -7.59 -3.42 -8.95
CA ASP A 84 -6.97 -2.14 -8.70
C ASP A 84 -7.42 -1.57 -7.35
N GLY A 85 -6.82 -0.43 -6.98
CA GLY A 85 -7.11 0.19 -5.69
C GLY A 85 -8.55 0.61 -5.53
N GLY A 86 -9.18 1.05 -6.62
CA GLY A 86 -10.59 1.42 -6.58
C GLY A 86 -11.47 0.22 -6.25
N GLN A 87 -11.14 -0.94 -6.81
CA GLN A 87 -11.88 -2.16 -6.52
C GLN A 87 -11.70 -2.61 -5.07
N LEU A 88 -10.50 -2.47 -4.54
CA LEU A 88 -10.26 -2.81 -3.13
C LEU A 88 -11.05 -1.87 -2.22
N ALA A 89 -11.04 -0.58 -2.51
CA ALA A 89 -11.77 0.39 -1.72
C ALA A 89 -13.27 0.13 -1.79
N GLU A 90 -13.78 -0.16 -2.97
CA GLU A 90 -15.20 -0.45 -3.15
C GLU A 90 -15.60 -1.69 -2.37
N LYS A 91 -14.80 -2.74 -2.48
CA LYS A 91 -15.11 -3.98 -1.76
C LYS A 91 -15.11 -3.77 -0.26
N SER A 92 -14.17 -2.96 0.24
CA SER A 92 -14.11 -2.71 1.68
C SER A 92 -15.32 -1.92 2.17
N ARG A 93 -15.89 -1.06 1.32
CA ARG A 93 -17.08 -0.28 1.70
C ARG A 93 -18.36 -1.09 1.60
N ASP A 94 -18.43 -2.00 0.62
CA ASP A 94 -19.68 -2.62 0.24
C ASP A 94 -19.92 -4.00 0.81
N THR A 95 -18.88 -4.67 1.31
CA THR A 95 -19.08 -6.00 1.84
C THR A 95 -19.97 -5.95 3.08
N GLU A 96 -20.95 -6.84 3.12
CA GLU A 96 -21.90 -6.89 4.22
C GLU A 96 -21.51 -7.95 5.25
N GLN A 97 -20.49 -8.74 4.96
CA GLN A 97 -20.05 -9.80 5.85
C GLN A 97 -18.91 -9.29 6.70
N LEU A 98 -19.12 -9.23 8.01
CA LEU A 98 -18.06 -8.77 8.91
C LEU A 98 -16.82 -9.64 8.76
N SER A 99 -16.99 -10.95 8.63
CA SER A 99 -15.83 -11.85 8.49
C SER A 99 -15.02 -11.53 7.25
N GLU A 100 -15.68 -11.17 6.15
CA GLU A 100 -14.97 -10.82 4.95
C GLU A 100 -14.23 -9.49 5.12
N TYR A 101 -14.87 -8.52 5.76
CA TYR A 101 -14.23 -7.22 6.03
C TYR A 101 -12.99 -7.42 6.90
N MET A 102 -13.10 -8.25 7.93
CA MET A 102 -11.96 -8.53 8.80
C MET A 102 -10.85 -9.25 8.04
N TYR A 103 -11.22 -10.18 7.15
CA TYR A 103 -10.22 -10.85 6.33
C TYR A 103 -9.47 -9.85 5.46
N LEU A 104 -10.21 -8.94 4.80
CA LEU A 104 -9.56 -7.93 3.95
C LEU A 104 -8.62 -7.05 4.76
N THR A 105 -9.04 -6.66 5.96
CA THR A 105 -8.22 -5.82 6.83
C THR A 105 -6.94 -6.55 7.22
N HIS A 106 -7.07 -7.79 7.65
CA HIS A 106 -5.89 -8.56 8.07
C HIS A 106 -4.96 -8.83 6.90
N ALA A 107 -5.52 -9.12 5.73
CA ALA A 107 -4.70 -9.36 4.54
C ALA A 107 -3.96 -8.10 4.12
N ALA A 108 -4.64 -6.95 4.17
CA ALA A 108 -4.00 -5.69 3.80
C ALA A 108 -2.86 -5.36 4.76
N ILE A 109 -3.06 -5.54 6.06
CA ILE A 109 -2.02 -5.26 7.04
C ILE A 109 -0.86 -6.23 6.88
N ALA A 110 -1.14 -7.51 6.63
CA ALA A 110 -0.08 -8.49 6.41
C ALA A 110 0.75 -8.15 5.19
N ALA A 111 0.11 -7.71 4.11
CA ALA A 111 0.82 -7.29 2.91
C ALA A 111 1.65 -6.04 3.20
N LEU A 112 1.11 -5.10 3.94
CA LEU A 112 1.79 -3.84 4.21
C LEU A 112 3.03 -3.99 5.07
N VAL A 113 3.13 -5.05 5.85
CA VAL A 113 4.39 -5.37 6.54
C VAL A 113 5.53 -5.49 5.52
N TRP A 114 5.26 -6.16 4.39
CA TRP A 114 6.28 -6.32 3.36
C TRP A 114 6.54 -5.03 2.59
N TYR A 115 5.50 -4.25 2.29
CA TYR A 115 5.72 -2.94 1.65
C TYR A 115 6.61 -2.05 2.51
N LYS A 116 6.39 -2.04 3.83
CA LYS A 116 7.23 -1.25 4.73
C LYS A 116 8.68 -1.73 4.70
N ARG A 117 8.87 -3.04 4.77
CA ARG A 117 10.23 -3.60 4.78
C ARG A 117 10.96 -3.26 3.50
N PHE A 118 10.28 -3.37 2.36
CA PHE A 118 10.94 -3.09 1.08
C PHE A 118 11.03 -1.60 0.80
N ALA A 119 10.17 -0.78 1.38
CA ALA A 119 10.37 0.65 1.33
C ALA A 119 11.70 1.03 1.98
N GLN A 120 12.01 0.39 3.09
CA GLN A 120 13.29 0.64 3.75
C GLN A 120 14.47 0.05 3.01
N SER A 121 14.38 -1.23 2.61
CA SER A 121 15.55 -1.92 2.08
C SER A 121 15.79 -1.65 0.59
N VAL A 122 14.73 -1.39 -0.18
CA VAL A 122 14.85 -1.20 -1.62
C VAL A 122 14.80 0.28 -1.99
N LEU A 123 13.87 1.04 -1.41
CA LEU A 123 13.69 2.45 -1.75
C LEU A 123 14.43 3.40 -0.81
N ASP A 124 14.96 2.88 0.29
CA ASP A 124 15.69 3.66 1.27
C ASP A 124 14.80 4.75 1.90
N VAL A 125 13.55 4.39 2.19
CA VAL A 125 12.59 5.29 2.84
C VAL A 125 12.27 4.72 4.22
N ASP A 126 12.65 5.45 5.27
CA ASP A 126 12.43 5.06 6.65
C ASP A 126 11.07 5.48 7.15
N ALA A 127 10.67 4.90 8.29
CA ALA A 127 9.47 5.34 8.96
C ALA A 127 9.55 6.81 9.37
N SER A 128 10.74 7.29 9.71
CA SER A 128 10.92 8.69 10.09
C SER A 128 10.68 9.63 8.91
N ASP A 129 10.91 9.15 7.69
CA ASP A 129 10.65 9.94 6.49
C ASP A 129 9.16 10.07 6.22
N ALA A 130 8.34 9.31 6.92
CA ALA A 130 6.91 9.32 6.74
C ALA A 130 6.21 10.39 7.58
N THR A 131 6.94 11.30 8.19
CA THR A 131 6.37 12.37 8.99
C THR A 131 5.97 13.55 8.13
N SER A 132 5.53 13.30 6.94
CA SER A 132 5.17 14.40 6.06
C SER A 132 3.80 14.94 6.40
N ASP A 133 3.47 16.05 5.78
CA ASP A 133 2.21 16.74 5.99
C ASP A 133 1.03 16.05 5.37
N GLU A 134 1.24 14.93 4.71
CA GLU A 134 0.17 14.31 3.95
C GLU A 134 -0.99 13.87 4.82
N PHE A 135 -0.72 13.58 6.07
CA PHE A 135 -1.75 13.15 7.00
C PHE A 135 -2.01 14.14 8.09
N GLU A 136 -1.46 15.31 7.98
CA GLU A 136 -1.73 16.31 8.99
C GLU A 136 -3.19 16.68 8.95
N VAL A 137 -3.75 16.77 10.13
CA VAL A 137 -5.13 17.16 10.26
C VAL A 137 -5.23 18.63 10.04
N GLU A 138 -6.13 18.95 9.23
CA GLU A 138 -6.41 20.33 8.99
C GLU A 138 -7.49 20.79 9.88
#